data_c1295a791e626311b1267f7021a8de07
#
_entry.id   c1295a791e626311b1267f7021a8de07
#
_cell.length_a   1.000
_cell.length_b   1.000
_cell.length_c   1.000
_cell.angle_alpha   90.00
_cell.angle_beta   90.00
_cell.angle_gamma   90.00
#
_symmetry.space_group_name_H-M   'P 1'
#
loop_
_entity.id
_entity.type
_entity.pdbx_description
1 polymer ?
#
loop_
_entity_poly.entity_id
_entity_poly.type
_entity_poly.pdbx_seq_one_letter_code
_entity_poly.pdbx_strand_id
1 'polypeptide(L)'
;LFDKDPSLELFMQYSKNPFRKFNKRELFGIGARFNIKENLKAGVGLMNEKEEDLLAVTDNTLRITSYVHNEFIIEENIIFDLSVFLQPGIDSFSDYKATLIGQFDFHINDSFKISLQYNTFYDSRPPSNAVKKEEGFATVFSYNFN
;
A
#
# COMPACT_ATOMS: atom_id res chain seq x y z
N LEU A 1 5.53 22.67 -12.16
CA LEU A 1 4.50 21.80 -11.55
C LEU A 1 5.10 20.72 -10.67
N PHE A 2 6.33 20.27 -10.92
CA PHE A 2 7.05 19.30 -10.11
C PHE A 2 8.34 19.95 -9.60
N ASP A 3 8.56 19.91 -8.29
CA ASP A 3 9.69 20.60 -7.65
C ASP A 3 11.03 19.91 -7.92
N LYS A 4 11.01 18.65 -8.38
CA LYS A 4 12.19 17.82 -8.69
C LYS A 4 11.87 16.81 -9.79
N ASP A 5 12.90 16.36 -10.48
CA ASP A 5 12.82 15.22 -11.39
C ASP A 5 12.26 13.97 -10.69
N PRO A 6 11.54 13.10 -11.43
CA PRO A 6 11.02 11.88 -10.85
C PRO A 6 12.13 11.01 -10.28
N SER A 7 11.87 10.42 -9.11
CA SER A 7 12.76 9.45 -8.48
C SER A 7 12.42 8.05 -8.98
N LEU A 8 13.43 7.27 -9.36
CA LEU A 8 13.27 5.86 -9.67
C LEU A 8 12.95 5.07 -8.40
N GLU A 9 11.94 4.21 -8.45
CA GLU A 9 11.58 3.29 -7.40
C GLU A 9 11.73 1.83 -7.87
N LEU A 10 12.43 1.03 -7.08
CA LEU A 10 12.46 -0.42 -7.20
C LEU A 10 11.82 -1.00 -5.95
N PHE A 11 10.92 -1.93 -6.11
CA PHE A 11 10.25 -2.55 -4.97
C PHE A 11 10.07 -4.05 -5.18
N MET A 12 10.13 -4.78 -4.06
CA MET A 12 9.84 -6.20 -4.01
C MET A 12 9.09 -6.53 -2.73
N GLN A 13 8.23 -7.52 -2.80
CA GLN A 13 7.52 -8.02 -1.64
C GLN A 13 7.39 -9.54 -1.71
N TYR A 14 7.55 -10.17 -0.56
CA TYR A 14 7.19 -11.56 -0.34
C TYR A 14 6.21 -11.63 0.83
N SER A 15 5.12 -12.34 0.65
CA SER A 15 4.12 -12.50 1.70
C SER A 15 3.43 -13.85 1.65
N LYS A 16 2.93 -14.28 2.82
CA LYS A 16 2.05 -15.43 3.00
C LYS A 16 0.84 -14.97 3.80
N ASN A 17 -0.35 -15.30 3.36
CA ASN A 17 -1.55 -14.97 4.11
C ASN A 17 -2.63 -16.04 3.89
N PRO A 18 -2.69 -17.09 4.75
CA PRO A 18 -3.69 -18.14 4.64
C PRO A 18 -5.13 -17.63 4.76
N PHE A 19 -5.37 -16.53 5.48
CA PHE A 19 -6.70 -15.92 5.58
C PHE A 19 -7.20 -15.39 4.24
N ARG A 20 -6.28 -14.88 3.41
CA ARG A 20 -6.54 -14.42 2.03
C ARG A 20 -6.45 -15.55 1.00
N LYS A 21 -6.37 -16.81 1.46
CA LYS A 21 -6.30 -18.00 0.62
C LYS A 21 -5.11 -18.05 -0.32
N PHE A 22 -4.03 -17.33 -0.05
CA PHE A 22 -2.78 -17.53 -0.77
C PHE A 22 -1.66 -18.08 0.14
N ASN A 23 -0.99 -19.09 -0.38
CA ASN A 23 0.16 -19.73 0.26
C ASN A 23 1.42 -18.88 0.09
N LYS A 24 1.57 -18.23 -1.07
CA LYS A 24 2.73 -17.45 -1.43
C LYS A 24 2.34 -16.33 -2.39
N ARG A 25 2.84 -15.13 -2.13
CA ARG A 25 2.74 -14.01 -3.04
C ARG A 25 4.11 -13.35 -3.14
N GLU A 26 4.60 -13.23 -4.36
CA GLU A 26 5.83 -12.53 -4.71
C GLU A 26 5.48 -11.41 -5.68
N LEU A 27 6.00 -10.24 -5.44
CA LEU A 27 5.91 -9.16 -6.41
C LEU A 27 7.27 -8.46 -6.54
N PHE A 28 7.53 -8.03 -7.75
CA PHE A 28 8.67 -7.20 -8.09
C PHE A 28 8.22 -6.13 -9.07
N GLY A 29 8.67 -4.89 -8.87
CA GLY A 29 8.27 -3.79 -9.72
C GLY A 29 9.30 -2.67 -9.80
N ILE A 30 9.07 -1.84 -10.81
CA ILE A 30 9.84 -0.62 -11.10
C ILE A 30 8.85 0.51 -11.39
N GLY A 31 9.15 1.69 -10.89
CA GLY A 31 8.29 2.86 -11.07
C GLY A 31 9.02 4.17 -10.95
N ALA A 32 8.26 5.23 -11.13
CA ALA A 32 8.70 6.60 -10.91
C ALA A 32 7.81 7.27 -9.86
N ARG A 33 8.44 7.96 -8.91
CA ARG A 33 7.78 8.79 -7.90
C ARG A 33 7.97 10.27 -8.23
N PHE A 34 6.89 11.01 -8.12
CA PHE A 34 6.82 12.45 -8.33
C PHE A 34 6.48 13.12 -6.99
N ASN A 35 7.31 14.06 -6.56
CA ASN A 35 7.01 14.96 -5.45
C ASN A 35 6.21 16.14 -6.00
N ILE A 36 4.89 16.11 -5.87
CA ILE A 36 3.99 17.15 -6.39
C ILE A 36 4.04 18.38 -5.50
N LYS A 37 4.09 18.14 -4.19
CA LYS A 37 4.30 19.14 -3.14
C LYS A 37 5.14 18.49 -2.03
N GLU A 38 5.53 19.26 -1.04
CA GLU A 38 6.31 18.77 0.11
C GLU A 38 5.62 17.58 0.80
N ASN A 39 4.30 17.67 0.96
CA ASN A 39 3.46 16.67 1.63
C ASN A 39 2.65 15.77 0.68
N LEU A 40 2.74 15.97 -0.65
CA LEU A 40 1.97 15.22 -1.65
C LEU A 40 2.90 14.53 -2.63
N LYS A 41 2.82 13.21 -2.68
CA LYS A 41 3.59 12.34 -3.59
C LYS A 41 2.65 11.49 -4.42
N ALA A 42 3.02 11.22 -5.65
CA ALA A 42 2.34 10.25 -6.50
C ALA A 42 3.37 9.36 -7.19
N GLY A 43 3.01 8.13 -7.46
CA GLY A 43 3.87 7.20 -8.18
C GLY A 43 3.11 6.40 -9.21
N VAL A 44 3.82 5.97 -10.24
CA VAL A 44 3.34 5.05 -11.25
C VAL A 44 4.44 4.10 -11.67
N GLY A 45 4.09 2.85 -11.91
CA GLY A 45 5.08 1.84 -12.29
C GLY A 45 4.44 0.59 -12.87
N LEU A 46 5.30 -0.38 -13.12
CA LEU A 46 4.92 -1.71 -13.55
C LEU A 46 5.40 -2.72 -12.53
N MET A 47 4.59 -3.73 -12.25
CA MET A 47 4.96 -4.82 -11.37
C MET A 47 4.49 -6.16 -11.92
N ASN A 48 5.31 -7.17 -11.71
CA ASN A 48 4.94 -8.55 -11.89
C ASN A 48 4.51 -9.11 -10.52
N GLU A 49 3.33 -9.70 -10.46
CA GLU A 49 2.78 -10.36 -9.30
C GLU A 49 2.62 -11.85 -9.58
N LYS A 50 3.24 -12.68 -8.75
CA LYS A 50 3.06 -14.12 -8.76
C LYS A 50 2.39 -14.54 -7.46
N GLU A 51 1.18 -15.10 -7.57
CA GLU A 51 0.39 -15.55 -6.43
C GLU A 51 0.11 -17.05 -6.56
N GLU A 52 0.35 -17.81 -5.51
CA GLU A 52 0.03 -19.23 -5.39
C GLU A 52 -1.04 -19.39 -4.32
N ASP A 53 -2.18 -19.97 -4.68
CA ASP A 53 -3.27 -20.23 -3.76
C ASP A 53 -3.00 -21.44 -2.85
N LEU A 54 -3.92 -21.74 -1.92
CA LEU A 54 -3.79 -22.89 -1.02
C LEU A 54 -3.90 -24.25 -1.72
N LEU A 55 -4.32 -24.29 -2.97
CA LEU A 55 -4.40 -25.49 -3.81
C LEU A 55 -3.17 -25.65 -4.72
N ALA A 56 -2.13 -24.82 -4.51
CA ALA A 56 -0.93 -24.74 -5.33
C ALA A 56 -1.19 -24.30 -6.79
N VAL A 57 -2.32 -23.66 -7.06
CA VAL A 57 -2.56 -23.02 -8.34
C VAL A 57 -1.82 -21.68 -8.34
N THR A 58 -0.98 -21.47 -9.35
CA THR A 58 -0.18 -20.25 -9.49
C THR A 58 -0.79 -19.36 -10.55
N ASP A 59 -1.01 -18.11 -10.21
CA ASP A 59 -1.32 -17.01 -11.13
C ASP A 59 -0.12 -16.07 -11.25
N ASN A 60 0.09 -15.53 -12.46
CA ASN A 60 1.15 -14.58 -12.76
C ASN A 60 0.58 -13.42 -13.57
N THR A 61 0.50 -12.27 -12.96
CA THR A 61 -0.16 -11.09 -13.53
C THR A 61 0.80 -9.92 -13.61
N LEU A 62 0.92 -9.32 -14.80
CA LEU A 62 1.60 -8.03 -14.96
C LEU A 62 0.59 -6.91 -14.69
N ARG A 63 0.93 -6.01 -13.76
CA ARG A 63 0.06 -4.91 -13.32
C ARG A 63 0.70 -3.55 -13.53
N ILE A 64 -0.10 -2.56 -13.85
CA ILE A 64 0.25 -1.17 -13.59
C ILE A 64 0.05 -0.94 -12.10
N THR A 65 1.00 -0.32 -11.42
CA THR A 65 0.82 0.16 -10.06
C THR A 65 0.82 1.68 -10.05
N SER A 66 -0.13 2.27 -9.36
CA SER A 66 -0.20 3.71 -9.15
C SER A 66 -0.56 4.01 -7.71
N TYR A 67 -0.04 5.09 -7.17
CA TYR A 67 -0.41 5.53 -5.83
C TYR A 67 -0.39 7.05 -5.69
N VAL A 68 -1.14 7.51 -4.71
CA VAL A 68 -1.05 8.86 -4.17
C VAL A 68 -0.87 8.74 -2.66
N HIS A 69 0.07 9.49 -2.12
CA HIS A 69 0.31 9.64 -0.68
C HIS A 69 0.28 11.12 -0.33
N ASN A 70 -0.47 11.47 0.70
CA ASN A 70 -0.51 12.82 1.23
C ASN A 70 -0.45 12.81 2.75
N GLU A 71 0.36 13.72 3.29
CA GLU A 71 0.46 14.02 4.71
C GLU A 71 -0.28 15.32 5.01
N PHE A 72 -1.21 15.29 5.94
CA PHE A 72 -1.98 16.43 6.40
C PHE A 72 -1.54 16.80 7.81
N ILE A 73 -0.89 17.92 7.97
CA ILE A 73 -0.58 18.48 9.29
C ILE A 73 -1.85 19.19 9.77
N ILE A 74 -2.56 18.58 10.73
CA ILE A 74 -3.79 19.10 11.28
C ILE A 74 -3.47 20.13 12.39
N GLU A 75 -2.54 19.74 13.28
CA GLU A 75 -1.95 20.57 14.31
C GLU A 75 -0.47 20.18 14.48
N GLU A 76 0.32 20.94 15.24
CA GLU A 76 1.75 20.67 15.46
C GLU A 76 2.04 19.24 15.97
N ASN A 77 1.09 18.68 16.70
CA ASN A 77 1.19 17.34 17.30
C ASN A 77 0.24 16.31 16.70
N ILE A 78 -0.53 16.66 15.65
CA ILE A 78 -1.49 15.76 14.99
C ILE A 78 -1.25 15.74 13.49
N ILE A 79 -0.83 14.57 12.99
CA ILE A 79 -0.58 14.34 11.56
C ILE A 79 -1.54 13.26 11.08
N PHE A 80 -2.09 13.43 9.88
CA PHE A 80 -2.87 12.42 9.19
C PHE A 80 -2.23 12.06 7.86
N ASP A 81 -1.80 10.80 7.74
CA ASP A 81 -1.26 10.22 6.52
C ASP A 81 -2.34 9.46 5.77
N LEU A 82 -2.44 9.69 4.46
CA LEU A 82 -3.33 8.95 3.59
C LEU A 82 -2.57 8.41 2.37
N SER A 83 -2.67 7.11 2.13
CA SER A 83 -2.13 6.45 0.94
C SER A 83 -3.21 5.67 0.24
N VAL A 84 -3.31 5.85 -1.07
CA VAL A 84 -4.23 5.10 -1.94
C VAL A 84 -3.42 4.48 -3.07
N PHE A 85 -3.58 3.16 -3.26
CA PHE A 85 -2.96 2.39 -4.33
C PHE A 85 -4.03 1.81 -5.24
N LEU A 86 -3.77 1.81 -6.55
CA LEU A 86 -4.58 1.14 -7.55
C LEU A 86 -3.66 0.34 -8.49
N GLN A 87 -3.98 -0.94 -8.69
CA GLN A 87 -3.13 -1.91 -9.36
C GLN A 87 -3.93 -2.77 -10.35
N PRO A 88 -4.39 -2.21 -11.50
CA PRO A 88 -5.05 -2.99 -12.54
C PRO A 88 -4.08 -3.91 -13.27
N GLY A 89 -4.58 -5.08 -13.67
CA GLY A 89 -3.87 -5.99 -14.58
C GLY A 89 -3.80 -5.40 -15.98
N ILE A 90 -2.66 -5.57 -16.66
CA ILE A 90 -2.47 -5.03 -18.03
C ILE A 90 -3.37 -5.76 -19.02
N ASP A 91 -3.51 -7.07 -18.88
CA ASP A 91 -4.34 -7.90 -19.77
C ASP A 91 -5.84 -7.70 -19.55
N SER A 92 -6.23 -7.24 -18.37
CA SER A 92 -7.63 -7.01 -18.01
C SER A 92 -7.75 -5.97 -16.91
N PHE A 93 -8.15 -4.76 -17.25
CA PHE A 93 -8.39 -3.68 -16.28
C PHE A 93 -9.52 -3.98 -15.29
N SER A 94 -10.40 -4.96 -15.59
CA SER A 94 -11.40 -5.45 -14.64
C SER A 94 -10.82 -6.33 -13.54
N ASP A 95 -9.58 -6.81 -13.72
CA ASP A 95 -8.78 -7.43 -12.66
C ASP A 95 -7.93 -6.34 -12.02
N TYR A 96 -8.36 -5.84 -10.88
CA TYR A 96 -7.63 -4.81 -10.15
C TYR A 96 -7.61 -5.08 -8.66
N LYS A 97 -6.54 -4.61 -8.04
CA LYS A 97 -6.37 -4.53 -6.58
C LYS A 97 -6.32 -3.07 -6.17
N ALA A 98 -6.97 -2.75 -5.06
CA ALA A 98 -6.95 -1.41 -4.49
C ALA A 98 -6.62 -1.48 -2.99
N THR A 99 -5.80 -0.55 -2.52
CA THR A 99 -5.44 -0.45 -1.10
C THR A 99 -5.59 0.99 -0.64
N LEU A 100 -6.20 1.19 0.51
CA LEU A 100 -6.23 2.47 1.20
C LEU A 100 -5.64 2.27 2.58
N ILE A 101 -4.73 3.16 2.97
CA ILE A 101 -4.10 3.21 4.29
C ILE A 101 -4.28 4.63 4.81
N GLY A 102 -4.93 4.76 5.96
CA GLY A 102 -5.05 6.01 6.70
C GLY A 102 -4.43 5.86 8.08
N GLN A 103 -3.66 6.84 8.52
CA GLN A 103 -3.02 6.83 9.83
C GLN A 103 -3.09 8.21 10.48
N PHE A 104 -3.60 8.25 11.70
CA PHE A 104 -3.49 9.40 12.58
C PHE A 104 -2.33 9.20 13.54
N ASP A 105 -1.39 10.13 13.56
CA ASP A 105 -0.29 10.20 14.51
C ASP A 105 -0.54 11.31 15.51
N PHE A 106 -0.54 10.96 16.79
CA PHE A 106 -0.66 11.86 17.93
C PHE A 106 0.67 11.90 18.67
N HIS A 107 1.43 12.98 18.52
CA HIS A 107 2.66 13.22 19.26
C HIS A 107 2.32 13.76 20.65
N ILE A 108 2.40 12.92 21.68
CA ILE A 108 2.10 13.30 23.05
C ILE A 108 3.22 14.13 23.65
N ASN A 109 4.46 13.79 23.28
CA ASN A 109 5.69 14.54 23.56
C ASN A 109 6.81 14.08 22.60
N ASP A 110 8.02 14.61 22.73
CA ASP A 110 9.16 14.33 21.84
C ASP A 110 9.55 12.84 21.79
N SER A 111 9.20 12.08 22.82
CA SER A 111 9.56 10.67 22.95
C SER A 111 8.40 9.71 22.71
N PHE A 112 7.15 10.14 22.89
CA PHE A 112 5.99 9.25 22.89
C PHE A 112 4.95 9.65 21.84
N LYS A 113 4.57 8.68 20.99
CA LYS A 113 3.58 8.83 19.94
C LYS A 113 2.55 7.70 19.99
N ILE A 114 1.30 8.01 19.75
CA ILE A 114 0.20 7.08 19.53
C ILE A 114 -0.22 7.19 18.06
N SER A 115 -0.28 6.06 17.36
CA SER A 115 -0.77 6.01 15.97
C SER A 115 -2.04 5.16 15.91
N LEU A 116 -3.07 5.69 15.26
CA LEU A 116 -4.29 4.96 14.90
C LEU A 116 -4.24 4.68 13.41
N GLN A 117 -4.14 3.41 13.03
CA GLN A 117 -4.02 2.99 11.64
C GLN A 117 -5.27 2.24 11.19
N TYR A 118 -5.81 2.63 10.03
CA TYR A 118 -6.83 1.91 9.31
C TYR A 118 -6.29 1.52 7.93
N ASN A 119 -6.50 0.27 7.54
CA ASN A 119 -6.21 -0.19 6.20
C ASN A 119 -7.41 -0.94 5.61
N THR A 120 -7.60 -0.80 4.31
CA THR A 120 -8.53 -1.64 3.57
C THR A 120 -7.87 -2.08 2.28
N PHE A 121 -8.10 -3.32 1.94
CA PHE A 121 -7.64 -3.95 0.72
C PHE A 121 -8.83 -4.52 -0.04
N TYR A 122 -8.86 -4.29 -1.34
CA TYR A 122 -9.85 -4.85 -2.24
C TYR A 122 -9.17 -5.59 -3.38
N ASP A 123 -9.66 -6.77 -3.69
CA ASP A 123 -9.26 -7.60 -4.83
C ASP A 123 -10.51 -7.93 -5.65
N SER A 124 -10.54 -7.53 -6.92
CA SER A 124 -11.68 -7.77 -7.80
C SER A 124 -11.82 -9.24 -8.19
N ARG A 125 -10.68 -9.97 -8.22
CA ARG A 125 -10.58 -11.38 -8.58
C ARG A 125 -9.75 -12.18 -7.56
N PRO A 126 -10.21 -12.31 -6.32
CA PRO A 126 -9.48 -13.05 -5.31
C PRO A 126 -9.45 -14.55 -5.65
N PRO A 127 -8.47 -15.30 -5.08
CA PRO A 127 -8.48 -16.76 -5.15
C PRO A 127 -9.82 -17.37 -4.72
N SER A 128 -10.12 -18.58 -5.20
CA SER A 128 -11.38 -19.26 -4.91
C SER A 128 -11.71 -19.28 -3.42
N ASN A 129 -12.92 -18.84 -3.08
CA ASN A 129 -13.43 -18.75 -1.69
C ASN A 129 -12.71 -17.72 -0.79
N ALA A 130 -11.89 -16.83 -1.34
CA ALA A 130 -11.38 -15.68 -0.60
C ALA A 130 -12.36 -14.50 -0.64
N VAL A 131 -12.28 -13.64 0.36
CA VAL A 131 -13.06 -12.41 0.42
C VAL A 131 -12.48 -11.35 -0.52
N LYS A 132 -13.36 -10.56 -1.15
CA LYS A 132 -12.93 -9.46 -2.03
C LYS A 132 -12.39 -8.25 -1.26
N LYS A 133 -12.88 -8.02 -0.05
CA LYS A 133 -12.51 -6.87 0.77
C LYS A 133 -12.05 -7.33 2.15
N GLU A 134 -10.95 -6.76 2.60
CA GLU A 134 -10.43 -6.89 3.95
C GLU A 134 -10.22 -5.52 4.56
N GLU A 135 -10.46 -5.43 5.86
CA GLU A 135 -10.26 -4.22 6.63
C GLU A 135 -9.48 -4.55 7.90
N GLY A 136 -8.59 -3.65 8.26
CA GLY A 136 -7.80 -3.76 9.48
C GLY A 136 -7.73 -2.44 10.22
N PHE A 137 -7.73 -2.53 11.55
CA PHE A 137 -7.49 -1.41 12.43
C PHE A 137 -6.41 -1.78 13.43
N ALA A 138 -5.48 -0.87 13.67
CA ALA A 138 -4.41 -1.05 14.64
C ALA A 138 -4.17 0.24 15.44
N THR A 139 -3.80 0.06 16.71
CA THR A 139 -3.24 1.13 17.55
C THR A 139 -1.79 0.78 17.84
N VAL A 140 -0.89 1.71 17.55
CA VAL A 140 0.55 1.53 17.75
C VAL A 140 1.04 2.57 18.76
N PHE A 141 1.76 2.12 19.77
CA PHE A 141 2.43 2.96 20.75
C PHE A 141 3.93 2.96 20.43
N SER A 142 4.50 4.12 20.19
CA SER A 142 5.92 4.29 19.87
C SER A 142 6.60 5.11 20.96
N TYR A 143 7.76 4.65 21.42
CA TYR A 143 8.59 5.36 22.38
C TYR A 143 10.04 5.41 21.87
N ASN A 144 10.60 6.61 21.76
CA ASN A 144 11.99 6.83 21.41
C ASN A 144 12.82 7.05 22.68
N PHE A 145 13.79 6.18 22.88
CA PHE A 145 14.78 6.31 23.95
C PHE A 145 15.90 7.25 23.45
N ASN A 146 16.03 8.41 24.06
CA ASN A 146 17.13 9.36 23.82
C ASN A 146 18.29 9.07 24.74
#